data_1fda97de31c453b7c925b012dbc503f8
#
_entry.id   1fda97de31c453b7c925b012dbc503f8
#
_cell.length_a   1.000
_cell.length_b   1.000
_cell.length_c   1.000
_cell.angle_alpha   90.00
_cell.angle_beta   90.00
_cell.angle_gamma   90.00
#
_symmetry.space_group_name_H-M   'P 1'
#
loop_
_entity.id
_entity.type
_entity.pdbx_description
1 polymer ?
#
loop_
_entity_poly.entity_id
_entity_poly.type
_entity_poly.pdbx_seq_one_letter_code
_entity_poly.pdbx_strand_id
1 'polypeptide(L)'
;MRPLLVFLSTPPGSEPSLAAGVAVELVHMATLVHDDLIDRAHFRRGKAAAWSVYGAEAARATGDYLFARAFAELTATGDSAKVQILADATLALARGEAMQRTQTNDPSTTVEAYIERCALKTGALFEAACRLGGGSPDYGTALGVAFQIADDVLDCSGATIETGKIAGTDLRDGTPTLPLLLAAQQDDVVRVALAGGPMDGALVRVAATGALERSREVALDYALRARACLNGELHRDELEALTHAVVNRER
;
A
#
# COMPACT_ATOMS: atom_id res chain seq x y z
N MET A 1 -11.04 3.35 -0.07
CA MET A 1 -10.88 2.44 1.10
C MET A 1 -10.51 3.17 2.37
N ARG A 2 -9.47 3.99 2.42
CA ARG A 2 -9.02 4.67 3.65
C ARG A 2 -10.06 5.59 4.30
N PRO A 3 -10.81 6.45 3.55
CA PRO A 3 -11.91 7.20 4.17
C PRO A 3 -12.99 6.31 4.78
N LEU A 4 -13.28 5.17 4.13
CA LEU A 4 -14.25 4.21 4.66
C LEU A 4 -13.80 3.64 6.00
N LEU A 5 -12.49 3.37 6.18
CA LEU A 5 -11.95 2.93 7.46
C LEU A 5 -12.16 3.98 8.57
N VAL A 6 -11.97 5.28 8.27
CA VAL A 6 -12.28 6.34 9.25
C VAL A 6 -13.72 6.24 9.72
N PHE A 7 -14.67 6.04 8.78
CA PHE A 7 -16.09 6.03 9.10
C PHE A 7 -16.51 4.74 9.83
N LEU A 8 -16.04 3.58 9.37
CA LEU A 8 -16.36 2.29 10.01
C LEU A 8 -15.70 2.12 11.38
N SER A 9 -14.62 2.85 11.66
CA SER A 9 -13.92 2.85 12.95
C SER A 9 -14.54 3.82 13.96
N THR A 10 -15.59 4.55 13.58
CA THR A 10 -16.23 5.54 14.48
C THR A 10 -17.04 4.82 15.57
N PRO A 11 -16.83 5.14 16.87
CA PRO A 11 -17.57 4.52 17.95
C PRO A 11 -19.07 4.82 17.92
N PRO A 12 -19.91 3.95 18.53
CA PRO A 12 -21.34 4.20 18.65
C PRO A 12 -21.64 5.55 19.28
N GLY A 13 -22.58 6.29 18.70
CA GLY A 13 -23.02 7.60 19.23
C GLY A 13 -22.10 8.79 18.90
N SER A 14 -21.01 8.54 18.17
CA SER A 14 -20.14 9.60 17.62
C SER A 14 -20.44 9.85 16.15
N GLU A 15 -20.27 11.10 15.69
CA GLU A 15 -20.36 11.40 14.27
C GLU A 15 -19.01 11.12 13.56
N PRO A 16 -19.03 10.45 12.39
CA PRO A 16 -17.83 10.23 11.60
C PRO A 16 -17.16 11.54 11.18
N SER A 17 -15.85 11.63 11.35
CA SER A 17 -15.10 12.83 10.99
C SER A 17 -14.87 12.92 9.48
N LEU A 18 -15.67 13.76 8.79
CA LEU A 18 -15.48 14.01 7.37
C LEU A 18 -14.10 14.61 7.08
N ALA A 19 -13.62 15.53 7.93
CA ALA A 19 -12.29 16.13 7.80
C ALA A 19 -11.17 15.07 7.85
N ALA A 20 -11.29 14.07 8.74
CA ALA A 20 -10.34 12.96 8.80
C ALA A 20 -10.40 12.09 7.53
N GLY A 21 -11.59 11.76 7.05
CA GLY A 21 -11.77 11.01 5.80
C GLY A 21 -11.15 11.74 4.60
N VAL A 22 -11.37 13.04 4.49
CA VAL A 22 -10.77 13.89 3.45
C VAL A 22 -9.25 13.92 3.59
N ALA A 23 -8.74 14.12 4.80
CA ALA A 23 -7.29 14.25 5.04
C ALA A 23 -6.52 13.00 4.65
N VAL A 24 -6.98 11.79 5.05
CA VAL A 24 -6.30 10.54 4.67
C VAL A 24 -6.35 10.29 3.15
N GLU A 25 -7.43 10.68 2.46
CA GLU A 25 -7.51 10.53 1.01
C GLU A 25 -6.61 11.53 0.29
N LEU A 26 -6.51 12.77 0.78
CA LEU A 26 -5.58 13.76 0.23
C LEU A 26 -4.12 13.32 0.37
N VAL A 27 -3.73 12.77 1.53
CA VAL A 27 -2.39 12.17 1.71
C VAL A 27 -2.19 11.03 0.71
N HIS A 28 -3.16 10.13 0.58
CA HIS A 28 -3.06 9.04 -0.39
C HIS A 28 -2.91 9.55 -1.84
N MET A 29 -3.70 10.55 -2.23
CA MET A 29 -3.57 11.15 -3.57
C MET A 29 -2.20 11.82 -3.76
N ALA A 30 -1.69 12.50 -2.74
CA ALA A 30 -0.38 13.12 -2.77
C ALA A 30 0.73 12.09 -3.00
N THR A 31 0.71 10.96 -2.25
CA THR A 31 1.69 9.88 -2.44
C THR A 31 1.62 9.31 -3.85
N LEU A 32 0.42 9.07 -4.39
CA LEU A 32 0.28 8.57 -5.77
C LEU A 32 0.89 9.51 -6.82
N VAL A 33 0.70 10.83 -6.65
CA VAL A 33 1.25 11.82 -7.58
C VAL A 33 2.78 11.87 -7.48
N HIS A 34 3.34 11.78 -6.27
CA HIS A 34 4.77 11.74 -6.05
C HIS A 34 5.39 10.43 -6.54
N ASP A 35 4.76 9.29 -6.24
CA ASP A 35 5.21 7.96 -6.69
C ASP A 35 5.28 7.91 -8.22
N ASP A 36 4.21 8.34 -8.92
CA ASP A 36 4.20 8.38 -10.39
C ASP A 36 5.34 9.22 -10.97
N LEU A 37 5.67 10.34 -10.32
CA LEU A 37 6.78 11.20 -10.75
C LEU A 37 8.14 10.54 -10.50
N ILE A 38 8.31 9.93 -9.35
CA ILE A 38 9.54 9.29 -8.90
C ILE A 38 9.84 8.05 -9.75
N ASP A 39 8.83 7.21 -9.99
CA ASP A 39 8.93 5.96 -10.74
C ASP A 39 8.82 6.19 -12.26
N ARG A 40 8.61 7.44 -12.68
CA ARG A 40 8.39 7.83 -14.09
C ARG A 40 7.25 7.04 -14.74
N ALA A 41 6.23 6.71 -13.97
CA ALA A 41 5.07 5.97 -14.44
C ALA A 41 4.19 6.85 -15.33
N HIS A 42 4.15 6.59 -16.63
CA HIS A 42 3.38 7.40 -17.58
C HIS A 42 1.86 7.22 -17.46
N PHE A 43 1.42 6.10 -16.90
CA PHE A 43 0.01 5.75 -16.75
C PHE A 43 -0.32 5.27 -15.35
N ARG A 44 -1.49 5.65 -14.84
CA ARG A 44 -2.07 5.16 -13.59
C ARG A 44 -3.54 4.78 -13.81
N ARG A 45 -3.88 3.53 -13.54
CA ARG A 45 -5.24 2.99 -13.73
C ARG A 45 -5.80 3.28 -15.15
N GLY A 46 -4.97 3.07 -16.17
CA GLY A 46 -5.32 3.29 -17.58
C GLY A 46 -5.43 4.76 -18.01
N LYS A 47 -5.15 5.73 -17.12
CA LYS A 47 -5.11 7.16 -17.45
C LYS A 47 -3.68 7.67 -17.40
N ALA A 48 -3.39 8.73 -18.18
CA ALA A 48 -2.09 9.39 -18.15
C ALA A 48 -1.82 9.95 -16.73
N ALA A 49 -0.61 9.71 -16.21
CA ALA A 49 -0.17 10.25 -14.93
C ALA A 49 -0.02 11.78 -14.99
N ALA A 50 -0.22 12.47 -13.87
CA ALA A 50 -0.22 13.92 -13.81
C ALA A 50 1.09 14.52 -14.36
N TRP A 51 2.24 13.93 -14.00
CA TRP A 51 3.54 14.42 -14.46
C TRP A 51 3.75 14.27 -15.98
N SER A 52 3.18 13.23 -16.59
CA SER A 52 3.29 13.02 -18.05
C SER A 52 2.44 13.99 -18.85
N VAL A 53 1.39 14.59 -18.24
CA VAL A 53 0.49 15.55 -18.89
C VAL A 53 0.92 17.00 -18.61
N TYR A 54 1.26 17.32 -17.34
CA TYR A 54 1.48 18.68 -16.87
C TYR A 54 2.94 19.00 -16.54
N GLY A 55 3.83 18.01 -16.67
CA GLY A 55 5.25 18.14 -16.33
C GLY A 55 5.57 17.87 -14.88
N ALA A 56 6.85 17.60 -14.61
CA ALA A 56 7.35 17.18 -13.30
C ALA A 56 7.15 18.24 -12.19
N GLU A 57 7.36 19.52 -12.51
CA GLU A 57 7.21 20.61 -11.54
C GLU A 57 5.76 20.77 -11.09
N ALA A 58 4.81 20.72 -12.03
CA ALA A 58 3.38 20.82 -11.72
C ALA A 58 2.92 19.61 -10.88
N ALA A 59 3.37 18.40 -11.21
CA ALA A 59 3.04 17.20 -10.45
C ALA A 59 3.59 17.30 -9.02
N ARG A 60 4.86 17.68 -8.84
CA ARG A 60 5.44 17.88 -7.51
C ARG A 60 4.67 18.90 -6.70
N ALA A 61 4.42 20.10 -7.27
CA ALA A 61 3.66 21.14 -6.59
C ALA A 61 2.23 20.70 -6.23
N THR A 62 1.60 19.86 -7.08
CA THR A 62 0.28 19.28 -6.79
C THR A 62 0.35 18.35 -5.59
N GLY A 63 1.32 17.44 -5.52
CA GLY A 63 1.51 16.54 -4.37
C GLY A 63 1.76 17.32 -3.08
N ASP A 64 2.64 18.33 -3.12
CA ASP A 64 2.93 19.20 -1.96
C ASP A 64 1.68 19.95 -1.50
N TYR A 65 0.88 20.46 -2.44
CA TYR A 65 -0.39 21.12 -2.13
C TYR A 65 -1.39 20.17 -1.46
N LEU A 66 -1.52 18.93 -1.97
CA LEU A 66 -2.42 17.94 -1.39
C LEU A 66 -2.01 17.56 0.03
N PHE A 67 -0.70 17.40 0.30
CA PHE A 67 -0.20 17.21 1.68
C PHE A 67 -0.55 18.40 2.57
N ALA A 68 -0.23 19.61 2.15
CA ALA A 68 -0.53 20.82 2.94
C ALA A 68 -2.05 20.94 3.20
N ARG A 69 -2.88 20.65 2.21
CA ARG A 69 -4.34 20.68 2.35
C ARG A 69 -4.85 19.63 3.32
N ALA A 70 -4.29 18.40 3.33
CA ALA A 70 -4.66 17.35 4.29
C ALA A 70 -4.44 17.81 5.74
N PHE A 71 -3.31 18.44 6.03
CA PHE A 71 -3.02 19.00 7.35
C PHE A 71 -3.94 20.18 7.71
N ALA A 72 -4.25 21.03 6.74
CA ALA A 72 -5.17 22.15 6.94
C ALA A 72 -6.58 21.67 7.32
N GLU A 73 -7.08 20.59 6.69
CA GLU A 73 -8.39 19.99 7.02
C GLU A 73 -8.45 19.52 8.49
N LEU A 74 -7.40 18.85 8.99
CA LEU A 74 -7.38 18.40 10.38
C LEU A 74 -7.15 19.54 11.37
N THR A 75 -6.28 20.51 11.02
CA THR A 75 -6.01 21.68 11.87
C THR A 75 -7.27 22.50 12.09
N ALA A 76 -8.13 22.62 11.07
CA ALA A 76 -9.39 23.34 11.17
C ALA A 76 -10.37 22.71 12.19
N THR A 77 -10.19 21.44 12.55
CA THR A 77 -11.00 20.77 13.59
C THR A 77 -10.62 21.22 15.01
N GLY A 78 -9.47 21.85 15.21
CA GLY A 78 -8.92 22.19 16.53
C GLY A 78 -8.37 21.01 17.33
N ASP A 79 -8.39 19.78 16.79
CA ASP A 79 -7.93 18.56 17.44
C ASP A 79 -6.48 18.26 17.06
N SER A 80 -5.54 18.67 17.91
CA SER A 80 -4.11 18.46 17.68
C SER A 80 -3.70 16.99 17.68
N ALA A 81 -4.43 16.11 18.37
CA ALA A 81 -4.14 14.68 18.38
C ALA A 81 -4.38 14.06 17.00
N LYS A 82 -5.42 14.48 16.28
CA LYS A 82 -5.67 14.03 14.91
C LYS A 82 -4.57 14.49 13.95
N VAL A 83 -4.10 15.74 14.12
CA VAL A 83 -2.98 16.27 13.33
C VAL A 83 -1.71 15.43 13.58
N GLN A 84 -1.43 15.06 14.84
CA GLN A 84 -0.28 14.22 15.20
C GLN A 84 -0.38 12.82 14.57
N ILE A 85 -1.56 12.18 14.60
CA ILE A 85 -1.78 10.87 13.95
C ILE A 85 -1.42 10.94 12.46
N LEU A 86 -1.87 11.98 11.75
CA LEU A 86 -1.55 12.13 10.33
C LEU A 86 -0.06 12.42 10.10
N ALA A 87 0.57 13.19 10.98
CA ALA A 87 2.00 13.49 10.90
C ALA A 87 2.85 12.24 11.08
N ASP A 88 2.53 11.40 12.07
CA ASP A 88 3.21 10.13 12.30
C ASP A 88 3.08 9.20 11.09
N ALA A 89 1.89 9.11 10.51
CA ALA A 89 1.66 8.32 9.31
C ALA A 89 2.47 8.83 8.11
N THR A 90 2.51 10.14 7.88
CA THR A 90 3.27 10.71 6.75
C THR A 90 4.78 10.51 6.91
N LEU A 91 5.30 10.58 8.14
CA LEU A 91 6.70 10.23 8.43
C LEU A 91 6.99 8.76 8.17
N ALA A 92 6.07 7.85 8.56
CA ALA A 92 6.18 6.43 8.28
C ALA A 92 6.19 6.14 6.76
N LEU A 93 5.28 6.77 5.99
CA LEU A 93 5.25 6.67 4.54
C LEU A 93 6.59 7.09 3.91
N ALA A 94 7.15 8.22 4.33
CA ALA A 94 8.45 8.70 3.83
C ALA A 94 9.60 7.73 4.16
N ARG A 95 9.59 7.14 5.36
CA ARG A 95 10.57 6.09 5.73
C ARG A 95 10.40 4.83 4.89
N GLY A 96 9.17 4.39 4.66
CA GLY A 96 8.87 3.23 3.80
C GLY A 96 9.34 3.44 2.37
N GLU A 97 9.16 4.64 1.81
CA GLU A 97 9.67 5.01 0.49
C GLU A 97 11.20 5.01 0.45
N ALA A 98 11.86 5.60 1.44
CA ALA A 98 13.31 5.57 1.56
C ALA A 98 13.84 4.13 1.66
N MET A 99 13.19 3.28 2.45
CA MET A 99 13.52 1.86 2.58
C MET A 99 13.39 1.12 1.26
N GLN A 100 12.31 1.34 0.49
CA GLN A 100 12.14 0.76 -0.84
C GLN A 100 13.30 1.08 -1.76
N ARG A 101 13.77 2.33 -1.73
CA ARG A 101 14.90 2.77 -2.56
C ARG A 101 16.22 2.10 -2.21
N THR A 102 16.45 1.88 -0.93
CA THR A 102 17.67 1.16 -0.49
C THR A 102 17.62 -0.33 -0.81
N GLN A 103 16.43 -0.89 -0.98
CA GLN A 103 16.20 -2.31 -1.31
C GLN A 103 16.10 -2.56 -2.83
N THR A 104 16.04 -1.52 -3.67
CA THR A 104 15.93 -1.67 -5.13
C THR A 104 17.06 -2.52 -5.68
N ASN A 105 16.73 -3.53 -6.49
CA ASN A 105 17.66 -4.51 -7.08
C ASN A 105 18.44 -5.34 -6.05
N ASP A 106 17.92 -5.49 -4.83
CA ASP A 106 18.55 -6.29 -3.79
C ASP A 106 17.75 -7.58 -3.51
N PRO A 107 18.11 -8.71 -4.16
CA PRO A 107 17.47 -10.01 -3.90
C PRO A 107 17.81 -10.61 -2.53
N SER A 108 18.71 -9.99 -1.75
CA SER A 108 19.03 -10.40 -0.38
C SER A 108 18.11 -9.76 0.67
N THR A 109 17.21 -8.86 0.26
CA THR A 109 16.18 -8.29 1.13
C THR A 109 15.42 -9.41 1.84
N THR A 110 15.36 -9.35 3.18
CA THR A 110 14.65 -10.38 3.95
C THR A 110 13.14 -10.19 3.91
N VAL A 111 12.40 -11.25 4.19
CA VAL A 111 10.93 -11.17 4.28
C VAL A 111 10.50 -10.21 5.38
N GLU A 112 11.22 -10.18 6.51
CA GLU A 112 10.95 -9.26 7.62
C GLU A 112 11.12 -7.80 7.18
N ALA A 113 12.20 -7.47 6.46
CA ALA A 113 12.45 -6.13 5.94
C ALA A 113 11.39 -5.72 4.89
N TYR A 114 10.94 -6.67 4.07
CA TYR A 114 9.81 -6.45 3.16
C TYR A 114 8.52 -6.12 3.92
N ILE A 115 8.18 -6.90 4.95
CA ILE A 115 6.97 -6.69 5.77
C ILE A 115 7.04 -5.34 6.51
N GLU A 116 8.20 -4.98 7.06
CA GLU A 116 8.41 -3.66 7.68
C GLU A 116 8.13 -2.54 6.67
N ARG A 117 8.64 -2.65 5.45
CA ARG A 117 8.35 -1.69 4.38
C ARG A 117 6.86 -1.63 4.05
N CYS A 118 6.16 -2.75 3.96
CA CYS A 118 4.70 -2.79 3.75
C CYS A 118 3.95 -2.10 4.89
N ALA A 119 4.35 -2.32 6.13
CA ALA A 119 3.76 -1.67 7.29
C ALA A 119 3.97 -0.15 7.24
N LEU A 120 5.17 0.31 6.90
CA LEU A 120 5.50 1.73 6.78
C LEU A 120 4.82 2.40 5.58
N LYS A 121 4.96 1.84 4.38
CA LYS A 121 4.52 2.49 3.12
C LYS A 121 3.00 2.41 2.91
N THR A 122 2.37 1.36 3.41
CA THR A 122 0.93 1.12 3.21
C THR A 122 0.18 1.03 4.53
N GLY A 123 0.65 0.22 5.47
CA GLY A 123 0.00 -0.03 6.76
C GLY A 123 -0.22 1.24 7.58
N ALA A 124 0.76 2.13 7.64
CA ALA A 124 0.71 3.34 8.45
C ALA A 124 -0.48 4.28 8.12
N LEU A 125 -0.86 4.40 6.84
CA LEU A 125 -2.01 5.24 6.49
C LEU A 125 -3.35 4.53 6.73
N PHE A 126 -3.38 3.19 6.70
CA PHE A 126 -4.54 2.39 7.13
C PHE A 126 -4.71 2.48 8.65
N GLU A 127 -3.61 2.36 9.41
CA GLU A 127 -3.57 2.58 10.87
C GLU A 127 -4.10 3.96 11.23
N ALA A 128 -3.57 5.02 10.58
CA ALA A 128 -4.01 6.38 10.80
C ALA A 128 -5.50 6.57 10.52
N ALA A 129 -6.03 5.95 9.47
CA ALA A 129 -7.45 5.99 9.16
C ALA A 129 -8.30 5.38 10.29
N CYS A 130 -7.90 4.23 10.83
CA CYS A 130 -8.58 3.59 11.96
C CYS A 130 -8.49 4.46 13.23
N ARG A 131 -7.30 4.96 13.58
CA ARG A 131 -7.08 5.83 14.73
C ARG A 131 -7.88 7.13 14.66
N LEU A 132 -7.94 7.76 13.50
CA LEU A 132 -8.70 8.98 13.26
C LEU A 132 -10.21 8.77 13.41
N GLY A 133 -10.68 7.54 13.14
CA GLY A 133 -12.05 7.11 13.42
C GLY A 133 -12.29 6.74 14.89
N GLY A 134 -11.25 6.37 15.63
CA GLY A 134 -11.33 5.90 17.02
C GLY A 134 -11.29 4.38 17.16
N GLY A 135 -10.97 3.64 16.08
CA GLY A 135 -10.84 2.18 16.07
C GLY A 135 -9.42 1.67 16.29
N SER A 136 -9.24 0.35 16.10
CA SER A 136 -7.99 -0.36 16.39
C SER A 136 -6.87 0.02 15.42
N PRO A 137 -5.71 0.51 15.90
CA PRO A 137 -4.53 0.74 15.08
C PRO A 137 -3.97 -0.55 14.49
N ASP A 138 -3.96 -1.64 15.28
CA ASP A 138 -3.41 -2.92 14.87
C ASP A 138 -4.22 -3.55 13.72
N TYR A 139 -5.56 -3.38 13.75
CA TYR A 139 -6.42 -3.76 12.63
C TYR A 139 -5.98 -3.03 11.35
N GLY A 140 -5.80 -1.70 11.43
CA GLY A 140 -5.40 -0.89 10.28
C GLY A 140 -4.05 -1.32 9.71
N THR A 141 -3.06 -1.48 10.55
CA THR A 141 -1.71 -1.92 10.16
C THR A 141 -1.74 -3.28 9.48
N ALA A 142 -2.39 -4.29 10.11
CA ALA A 142 -2.47 -5.64 9.57
C ALA A 142 -3.25 -5.69 8.25
N LEU A 143 -4.36 -4.97 8.13
CA LEU A 143 -5.14 -4.86 6.90
C LEU A 143 -4.31 -4.21 5.77
N GLY A 144 -3.53 -3.16 6.08
CA GLY A 144 -2.69 -2.48 5.11
C GLY A 144 -1.55 -3.36 4.60
N VAL A 145 -0.94 -4.19 5.47
CA VAL A 145 0.07 -5.18 5.06
C VAL A 145 -0.56 -6.26 4.17
N ALA A 146 -1.71 -6.82 4.56
CA ALA A 146 -2.44 -7.79 3.74
C ALA A 146 -2.78 -7.21 2.35
N PHE A 147 -3.23 -5.96 2.32
CA PHE A 147 -3.53 -5.24 1.08
C PHE A 147 -2.31 -5.13 0.16
N GLN A 148 -1.15 -4.77 0.71
CA GLN A 148 0.08 -4.62 -0.08
C GLN A 148 0.54 -5.96 -0.64
N ILE A 149 0.57 -7.01 0.19
CA ILE A 149 0.97 -8.35 -0.27
C ILE A 149 0.04 -8.85 -1.39
N ALA A 150 -1.27 -8.64 -1.26
CA ALA A 150 -2.23 -9.02 -2.29
C ALA A 150 -2.01 -8.25 -3.60
N ASP A 151 -1.68 -6.94 -3.53
CA ASP A 151 -1.36 -6.12 -4.71
C ASP A 151 -0.08 -6.62 -5.42
N ASP A 152 0.95 -6.97 -4.66
CA ASP A 152 2.22 -7.51 -5.16
C ASP A 152 2.04 -8.90 -5.82
N VAL A 153 1.16 -9.74 -5.27
CA VAL A 153 0.78 -11.02 -5.88
C VAL A 153 0.07 -10.79 -7.21
N LEU A 154 -0.83 -9.81 -7.29
CA LEU A 154 -1.52 -9.46 -8.53
C LEU A 154 -0.54 -8.95 -9.59
N ASP A 155 0.45 -8.13 -9.24
CA ASP A 155 1.46 -7.66 -10.19
C ASP A 155 2.25 -8.83 -10.81
N CYS A 156 2.58 -9.86 -10.03
CA CYS A 156 3.32 -11.02 -10.50
C CYS A 156 2.45 -12.09 -11.21
N SER A 157 1.13 -12.11 -10.99
CA SER A 157 0.26 -13.21 -11.46
C SER A 157 -0.10 -13.13 -12.96
N GLY A 158 0.24 -12.05 -13.64
CA GLY A 158 -0.05 -11.87 -15.06
C GLY A 158 -1.54 -11.63 -15.40
N ALA A 159 -2.41 -11.51 -14.40
CA ALA A 159 -3.84 -11.23 -14.57
C ALA A 159 -4.14 -9.84 -15.17
N THR A 160 -3.16 -9.23 -15.77
CA THR A 160 -3.09 -7.82 -16.20
C THR A 160 -3.67 -7.53 -17.57
N ILE A 161 -4.06 -8.52 -18.35
CA ILE A 161 -4.67 -8.28 -19.66
C ILE A 161 -5.98 -7.49 -19.54
N GLU A 162 -6.69 -7.64 -18.42
CA GLU A 162 -7.96 -6.95 -18.17
C GLU A 162 -7.83 -5.59 -17.45
N THR A 163 -6.73 -5.34 -16.75
CA THR A 163 -6.54 -4.10 -15.95
C THR A 163 -5.76 -3.00 -16.68
N GLY A 164 -5.18 -3.30 -17.85
CA GLY A 164 -4.34 -2.35 -18.61
C GLY A 164 -2.98 -2.04 -17.96
N LYS A 165 -2.61 -2.75 -16.87
CA LYS A 165 -1.26 -2.72 -16.32
C LYS A 165 -0.42 -3.81 -16.99
N ILE A 166 0.84 -3.52 -17.24
CA ILE A 166 1.80 -4.53 -17.70
C ILE A 166 2.22 -5.34 -16.48
N ALA A 167 2.01 -6.68 -16.50
CA ALA A 167 2.45 -7.57 -15.42
C ALA A 167 3.96 -7.43 -15.15
N GLY A 168 4.35 -7.60 -13.89
CA GLY A 168 5.75 -7.57 -13.49
C GLY A 168 6.35 -6.17 -13.46
N THR A 169 5.56 -5.16 -13.15
CA THR A 169 6.06 -3.80 -12.91
C THR A 169 7.09 -3.80 -11.78
N ASP A 170 6.81 -4.50 -10.68
CA ASP A 170 7.72 -4.59 -9.53
C ASP A 170 9.06 -5.21 -9.92
N LEU A 171 9.07 -6.26 -10.74
CA LEU A 171 10.31 -6.87 -11.23
C LEU A 171 11.09 -5.92 -12.13
N ARG A 172 10.38 -5.18 -12.99
CA ARG A 172 11.01 -4.20 -13.91
C ARG A 172 11.64 -3.05 -13.14
N ASP A 173 10.99 -2.61 -12.07
CA ASP A 173 11.45 -1.51 -11.22
C ASP A 173 12.49 -1.99 -10.19
N GLY A 174 12.78 -3.30 -10.17
CA GLY A 174 13.71 -3.92 -9.23
C GLY A 174 13.20 -3.89 -7.77
N THR A 175 11.88 -3.76 -7.57
CA THR A 175 11.28 -3.72 -6.23
C THR A 175 11.16 -5.14 -5.68
N PRO A 176 11.86 -5.50 -4.58
CA PRO A 176 11.84 -6.85 -4.02
C PRO A 176 10.53 -7.08 -3.25
N THR A 177 9.51 -7.59 -3.94
CA THR A 177 8.21 -7.95 -3.35
C THR A 177 8.20 -9.41 -2.87
N LEU A 178 7.25 -9.77 -2.01
CA LEU A 178 7.22 -11.10 -1.40
C LEU A 178 7.25 -12.23 -2.42
N PRO A 179 6.43 -12.21 -3.50
CA PRO A 179 6.50 -13.24 -4.53
C PRO A 179 7.88 -13.34 -5.19
N LEU A 180 8.51 -12.21 -5.47
CA LEU A 180 9.83 -12.16 -6.10
C LEU A 180 10.93 -12.67 -5.16
N LEU A 181 10.90 -12.28 -3.89
CA LEU A 181 11.85 -12.74 -2.87
C LEU A 181 11.76 -14.24 -2.63
N LEU A 182 10.54 -14.78 -2.47
CA LEU A 182 10.33 -16.22 -2.27
C LEU A 182 10.72 -17.04 -3.51
N ALA A 183 10.51 -16.52 -4.70
CA ALA A 183 10.93 -17.18 -5.94
C ALA A 183 12.44 -17.10 -6.12
N ALA A 184 13.07 -15.97 -5.84
CA ALA A 184 14.53 -15.78 -5.96
C ALA A 184 15.35 -16.70 -5.05
N GLN A 185 14.77 -17.18 -3.94
CA GLN A 185 15.39 -18.19 -3.07
C GLN A 185 15.50 -19.57 -3.73
N GLN A 186 14.70 -19.87 -4.77
CA GLN A 186 14.58 -21.17 -5.39
C GLN A 186 15.00 -21.17 -6.87
N ASP A 187 15.05 -20.01 -7.52
CA ASP A 187 15.31 -19.90 -8.95
C ASP A 187 16.31 -18.76 -9.23
N ASP A 188 17.47 -19.14 -9.76
CA ASP A 188 18.55 -18.21 -10.07
C ASP A 188 18.19 -17.20 -11.17
N VAL A 189 17.30 -17.55 -12.10
CA VAL A 189 16.85 -16.62 -13.15
C VAL A 189 16.04 -15.49 -12.53
N VAL A 190 15.14 -15.82 -11.59
CA VAL A 190 14.38 -14.80 -10.85
C VAL A 190 15.32 -13.93 -10.00
N ARG A 191 16.28 -14.55 -9.32
CA ARG A 191 17.25 -13.84 -8.49
C ARG A 191 18.10 -12.86 -9.31
N VAL A 192 18.57 -13.27 -10.48
CA VAL A 192 19.34 -12.43 -11.40
C VAL A 192 18.48 -11.31 -11.97
N ALA A 193 17.24 -11.61 -12.36
CA ALA A 193 16.30 -10.60 -12.86
C ALA A 193 15.98 -9.52 -11.80
N LEU A 194 15.74 -9.93 -10.55
CA LEU A 194 15.49 -9.02 -9.42
C LEU A 194 16.73 -8.16 -9.09
N ALA A 195 17.94 -8.66 -9.36
CA ALA A 195 19.19 -7.90 -9.22
C ALA A 195 19.46 -6.93 -10.40
N GLY A 196 18.48 -6.70 -11.27
CA GLY A 196 18.60 -5.82 -12.44
C GLY A 196 19.16 -6.48 -13.69
N GLY A 197 19.22 -7.82 -13.72
CA GLY A 197 19.62 -8.61 -14.90
C GLY A 197 18.47 -8.84 -15.88
N PRO A 198 18.69 -9.74 -16.89
CA PRO A 198 17.66 -10.10 -17.86
C PRO A 198 16.39 -10.64 -17.22
N MET A 199 15.23 -10.20 -17.69
CA MET A 199 13.91 -10.57 -17.13
C MET A 199 13.18 -11.63 -17.95
N ASP A 200 13.77 -12.11 -19.06
CA ASP A 200 13.11 -13.04 -19.96
C ASP A 200 12.70 -14.33 -19.24
N GLY A 201 11.39 -14.62 -19.23
CA GLY A 201 10.82 -15.79 -18.59
C GLY A 201 10.79 -15.77 -17.06
N ALA A 202 11.29 -14.72 -16.39
CA ALA A 202 11.36 -14.66 -14.92
C ALA A 202 9.98 -14.74 -14.26
N LEU A 203 8.96 -14.03 -14.78
CA LEU A 203 7.60 -14.06 -14.20
C LEU A 203 6.95 -15.46 -14.29
N VAL A 204 7.17 -16.15 -15.39
CA VAL A 204 6.69 -17.55 -15.54
C VAL A 204 7.32 -18.45 -14.49
N ARG A 205 8.61 -18.24 -14.19
CA ARG A 205 9.34 -18.97 -13.14
C ARG A 205 8.84 -18.61 -11.74
N VAL A 206 8.50 -17.35 -11.47
CA VAL A 206 7.87 -16.96 -10.20
C VAL A 206 6.61 -17.79 -9.95
N ALA A 207 5.74 -17.93 -10.94
CA ALA A 207 4.55 -18.77 -10.83
C ALA A 207 4.90 -20.28 -10.61
N ALA A 208 5.92 -20.78 -11.30
CA ALA A 208 6.34 -22.19 -11.22
C ALA A 208 6.96 -22.58 -9.86
N THR A 209 7.48 -21.61 -9.07
CA THR A 209 8.07 -21.88 -7.74
C THR A 209 7.05 -22.05 -6.62
N GLY A 210 5.75 -21.80 -6.86
CA GLY A 210 4.72 -21.72 -5.81
C GLY A 210 4.85 -20.49 -4.90
N ALA A 211 5.64 -19.49 -5.31
CA ALA A 211 5.84 -18.26 -4.53
C ALA A 211 4.56 -17.43 -4.42
N LEU A 212 3.71 -17.43 -5.45
CA LEU A 212 2.43 -16.74 -5.45
C LEU A 212 1.48 -17.28 -4.39
N GLU A 213 1.35 -18.61 -4.31
CA GLU A 213 0.50 -19.29 -3.34
C GLU A 213 0.96 -19.03 -1.91
N ARG A 214 2.26 -19.14 -1.64
CA ARG A 214 2.84 -18.83 -0.33
C ARG A 214 2.66 -17.36 0.05
N SER A 215 2.75 -16.45 -0.92
CA SER A 215 2.49 -15.02 -0.67
C SER A 215 1.01 -14.76 -0.34
N ARG A 216 0.08 -15.48 -1.00
CA ARG A 216 -1.35 -15.41 -0.67
C ARG A 216 -1.63 -15.92 0.75
N GLU A 217 -0.97 -17.01 1.17
CA GLU A 217 -1.09 -17.53 2.54
C GLU A 217 -0.64 -16.49 3.56
N VAL A 218 0.46 -15.77 3.31
CA VAL A 218 0.92 -14.68 4.19
C VAL A 218 -0.09 -13.53 4.21
N ALA A 219 -0.65 -13.14 3.06
CA ALA A 219 -1.69 -12.10 3.01
C ALA A 219 -2.95 -12.50 3.81
N LEU A 220 -3.37 -13.79 3.72
CA LEU A 220 -4.47 -14.34 4.50
C LEU A 220 -4.19 -14.33 6.00
N ASP A 221 -2.96 -14.67 6.42
CA ASP A 221 -2.55 -14.62 7.84
C ASP A 221 -2.66 -13.18 8.39
N TYR A 222 -2.19 -12.18 7.63
CA TYR A 222 -2.36 -10.77 8.03
C TYR A 222 -3.83 -10.33 8.06
N ALA A 223 -4.67 -10.80 7.14
CA ALA A 223 -6.11 -10.54 7.19
C ALA A 223 -6.77 -11.19 8.42
N LEU A 224 -6.34 -12.39 8.83
CA LEU A 224 -6.79 -13.03 10.06
C LEU A 224 -6.33 -12.28 11.30
N ARG A 225 -5.07 -11.79 11.33
CA ARG A 225 -4.56 -10.93 12.42
C ARG A 225 -5.39 -9.65 12.53
N ALA A 226 -5.73 -9.02 11.40
CA ALA A 226 -6.60 -7.84 11.40
C ALA A 226 -7.95 -8.17 12.06
N ARG A 227 -8.62 -9.26 11.68
CA ARG A 227 -9.89 -9.66 12.31
C ARG A 227 -9.77 -9.92 13.79
N ALA A 228 -8.67 -10.51 14.24
CA ALA A 228 -8.42 -10.78 15.66
C ALA A 228 -8.32 -9.51 16.50
N CYS A 229 -8.01 -8.36 15.88
CA CYS A 229 -7.98 -7.06 16.56
C CYS A 229 -9.35 -6.39 16.71
N LEU A 230 -10.42 -6.95 16.12
CA LEU A 230 -11.78 -6.40 16.18
C LEU A 230 -12.47 -6.85 17.46
N ASN A 231 -12.60 -5.95 18.43
CA ASN A 231 -13.18 -6.20 19.75
C ASN A 231 -14.28 -5.18 20.07
N GLY A 232 -15.50 -5.48 19.62
CA GLY A 232 -16.66 -4.67 20.00
C GLY A 232 -16.91 -3.43 19.15
N GLU A 233 -16.26 -3.32 17.98
CA GLU A 233 -16.52 -2.28 16.99
C GLU A 233 -17.96 -2.35 16.48
N LEU A 234 -18.60 -1.18 16.31
CA LEU A 234 -19.99 -1.06 15.83
C LEU A 234 -20.18 -1.70 14.44
N HIS A 235 -19.18 -1.52 13.56
CA HIS A 235 -19.21 -2.00 12.17
C HIS A 235 -18.30 -3.21 11.97
N ARG A 236 -18.33 -4.14 12.93
CA ARG A 236 -17.45 -5.33 12.90
C ARG A 236 -17.62 -6.14 11.62
N ASP A 237 -18.85 -6.39 11.20
CA ASP A 237 -19.15 -7.23 10.03
C ASP A 237 -18.61 -6.58 8.74
N GLU A 238 -18.75 -5.27 8.61
CA GLU A 238 -18.22 -4.50 7.47
C GLU A 238 -16.68 -4.46 7.49
N LEU A 239 -16.06 -4.33 8.67
CA LEU A 239 -14.62 -4.39 8.82
C LEU A 239 -14.07 -5.79 8.51
N GLU A 240 -14.75 -6.86 8.96
CA GLU A 240 -14.43 -8.24 8.58
C GLU A 240 -14.57 -8.45 7.07
N ALA A 241 -15.64 -7.94 6.45
CA ALA A 241 -15.84 -8.00 5.00
C ALA A 241 -14.71 -7.31 4.22
N LEU A 242 -14.17 -6.19 4.72
CA LEU A 242 -13.01 -5.54 4.10
C LEU A 242 -11.78 -6.43 4.08
N THR A 243 -11.54 -7.23 5.13
CA THR A 243 -10.40 -8.16 5.15
C THR A 243 -10.53 -9.24 4.08
N HIS A 244 -11.75 -9.73 3.84
CA HIS A 244 -12.03 -10.68 2.76
C HIS A 244 -11.85 -10.03 1.38
N ALA A 245 -12.37 -8.82 1.20
CA ALA A 245 -12.26 -8.09 -0.06
C ALA A 245 -10.82 -7.79 -0.43
N VAL A 246 -9.93 -7.57 0.56
CA VAL A 246 -8.52 -7.26 0.34
C VAL A 246 -7.76 -8.44 -0.21
N VAL A 247 -7.94 -9.64 0.34
CA VAL A 247 -7.16 -10.84 -0.05
C VAL A 247 -7.75 -11.60 -1.23
N ASN A 248 -9.06 -11.44 -1.49
CA ASN A 248 -9.76 -12.07 -2.61
C ASN A 248 -9.91 -11.13 -3.82
N ARG A 249 -9.05 -10.12 -3.92
CA ARG A 249 -9.05 -9.21 -5.07
C ARG A 249 -8.60 -9.97 -6.32
N GLU A 250 -9.49 -10.03 -7.30
CA GLU A 250 -9.17 -10.53 -8.65
C GLU A 250 -8.80 -9.38 -9.60
N ARG A 251 -8.92 -8.11 -9.11
CA ARG A 251 -8.68 -6.88 -9.91
C ARG A 251 -8.18 -5.74 -9.03
#